data_19f14420a7fc5726b1b2f0587d6892b1
#
_entry.id   19f14420a7fc5726b1b2f0587d6892b1
#
_cell.length_a   1.000
_cell.length_b   1.000
_cell.length_c   1.000
_cell.angle_alpha   90.00
_cell.angle_beta   90.00
_cell.angle_gamma   90.00
#
_symmetry.space_group_name_H-M   'P 1'
#
loop_
_entity.id
_entity.type
_entity.pdbx_description
1 polymer ?
#
loop_
_entity_poly.entity_id
_entity_poly.type
_entity_poly.pdbx_seq_one_letter_code
_entity_poly.pdbx_strand_id
1 'polypeptide(L)'
;MRFFLLLLPVLTALSTFSCSLGGKKTAILWADRPEFAFYAGYFNAAQNQYKIETRYYDFPAQKLRENGAYPDIVAGSWLKSVSTRVFFKPLDGHFKKNGLLRSDFYPRLLAMGNIEGKQYLLPVSFNAPMVVFAHDNVGQLSSPFTIDFEEMKKLGRDYNVETRGAYTRMGFSPTWDDNFLFITATLFNTSFGEAEPIAWDSTALDRAMRFAYEWTNEANTNMQAVDDFTFKYLYNPPATLALSGRILFTCMDSDRFFTLAEDQQNNLDFRWLAENNTIPLAEESVYLGLAKKGKAPKAAAAFLRWFFSAETQRSLLEISRQNRMLETSFGISGGFSAMRPVTEQIFPQFYLGLLGHMPPAEFLSPPNILPINWMSLKERVVLPYLHDRARQSDQEGIHPLERRLADWQRMNR
;
A
#
# COMPACT_ATOMS: atom_id res chain seq x y z
N MET A 1 -58.47 -73.10 30.58
CA MET A 1 -58.14 -71.70 30.79
C MET A 1 -57.08 -71.28 29.73
N ARG A 2 -57.49 -70.59 28.70
CA ARG A 2 -56.61 -70.15 27.60
C ARG A 2 -56.36 -68.65 27.77
N PHE A 3 -55.09 -68.24 27.99
CA PHE A 3 -54.67 -66.84 27.99
C PHE A 3 -54.37 -66.42 26.57
N PHE A 4 -55.10 -65.41 26.03
CA PHE A 4 -54.83 -64.76 24.82
C PHE A 4 -53.89 -63.59 25.12
N LEU A 5 -52.63 -63.59 24.57
CA LEU A 5 -51.75 -62.46 24.58
C LEU A 5 -52.02 -61.61 23.30
N LEU A 6 -52.51 -60.40 23.47
CA LEU A 6 -52.62 -59.39 22.43
C LEU A 6 -51.24 -58.69 22.18
N LEU A 7 -50.66 -58.94 21.05
CA LEU A 7 -49.47 -58.21 20.58
C LEU A 7 -49.92 -56.89 19.91
N LEU A 8 -49.56 -55.75 20.52
CA LEU A 8 -49.68 -54.42 19.90
C LEU A 8 -48.42 -54.16 19.03
N PRO A 9 -48.53 -53.78 17.74
CA PRO A 9 -47.40 -53.34 16.97
C PRO A 9 -47.08 -51.87 17.30
N VAL A 10 -45.92 -51.62 17.89
CA VAL A 10 -45.37 -50.29 18.06
C VAL A 10 -44.84 -49.83 16.67
N LEU A 11 -45.56 -48.90 16.06
CA LEU A 11 -45.14 -48.23 14.87
C LEU A 11 -44.09 -47.16 15.21
N THR A 12 -42.81 -47.51 15.12
CA THR A 12 -41.70 -46.53 15.23
C THR A 12 -41.65 -45.72 13.93
N ALA A 13 -42.17 -44.49 13.97
CA ALA A 13 -41.94 -43.48 12.92
C ALA A 13 -40.45 -43.08 12.95
N LEU A 14 -39.64 -43.66 12.07
CA LEU A 14 -38.32 -43.11 11.72
C LEU A 14 -38.54 -41.79 10.99
N SER A 15 -38.46 -40.68 11.74
CA SER A 15 -38.26 -39.35 11.14
C SER A 15 -36.88 -39.34 10.55
N THR A 16 -36.77 -39.55 9.24
CA THR A 16 -35.56 -39.30 8.45
C THR A 16 -35.31 -37.82 8.45
N PHE A 17 -34.45 -37.36 9.38
CA PHE A 17 -33.78 -36.09 9.24
C PHE A 17 -32.91 -36.19 8.01
N SER A 18 -33.45 -35.74 6.86
CA SER A 18 -32.66 -35.49 5.67
C SER A 18 -31.78 -34.29 5.93
N CYS A 19 -30.59 -34.53 6.51
CA CYS A 19 -29.49 -33.59 6.43
C CYS A 19 -29.18 -33.39 4.95
N SER A 20 -29.63 -32.29 4.38
CA SER A 20 -29.20 -31.88 3.06
C SER A 20 -27.69 -31.68 3.13
N LEU A 21 -26.93 -32.64 2.63
CA LEU A 21 -25.50 -32.54 2.35
C LEU A 21 -25.29 -31.58 1.17
N GLY A 22 -25.77 -30.35 1.26
CA GLY A 22 -25.40 -29.27 0.40
C GLY A 22 -24.07 -28.70 0.90
N GLY A 23 -22.97 -29.17 0.32
CA GLY A 23 -21.66 -28.61 0.62
C GLY A 23 -21.66 -27.08 0.51
N LYS A 24 -20.90 -26.39 1.39
CA LYS A 24 -20.75 -24.93 1.36
C LYS A 24 -20.42 -24.47 -0.06
N LYS A 25 -21.12 -23.45 -0.56
CA LYS A 25 -20.80 -22.85 -1.88
C LYS A 25 -19.46 -22.15 -1.78
N THR A 26 -18.45 -22.67 -2.51
CA THR A 26 -17.08 -22.19 -2.46
C THR A 26 -16.85 -21.14 -3.54
N ALA A 27 -16.29 -19.99 -3.15
CA ALA A 27 -15.74 -18.99 -4.06
C ALA A 27 -14.21 -18.99 -4.00
N ILE A 28 -13.56 -18.78 -5.13
CA ILE A 28 -12.11 -18.72 -5.28
C ILE A 28 -11.67 -17.26 -5.20
N LEU A 29 -10.78 -16.94 -4.27
CA LEU A 29 -10.12 -15.64 -4.12
C LEU A 29 -8.67 -15.74 -4.59
N TRP A 30 -8.27 -14.91 -5.55
CA TRP A 30 -6.86 -14.70 -5.88
C TRP A 30 -6.35 -13.43 -5.18
N ALA A 31 -5.16 -13.53 -4.55
CA ALA A 31 -4.57 -12.41 -3.84
C ALA A 31 -3.04 -12.40 -3.94
N ASP A 32 -2.45 -11.20 -3.88
CA ASP A 32 -1.00 -10.96 -3.76
C ASP A 32 -0.57 -10.64 -2.31
N ARG A 33 -1.51 -10.71 -1.37
CA ARG A 33 -1.26 -10.50 0.06
C ARG A 33 -1.65 -11.75 0.85
N PRO A 34 -0.72 -12.33 1.63
CA PRO A 34 -0.97 -13.56 2.40
C PRO A 34 -2.07 -13.39 3.44
N GLU A 35 -2.31 -12.18 3.94
CA GLU A 35 -3.35 -11.84 4.90
C GLU A 35 -4.75 -12.25 4.43
N PHE A 36 -5.00 -12.30 3.12
CA PHE A 36 -6.29 -12.75 2.59
C PHE A 36 -6.58 -14.22 2.89
N ALA A 37 -5.55 -15.06 3.05
CA ALA A 37 -5.76 -16.45 3.49
C ALA A 37 -6.28 -16.49 4.94
N PHE A 38 -5.74 -15.65 5.80
CA PHE A 38 -6.20 -15.47 7.18
C PHE A 38 -7.63 -14.91 7.24
N TYR A 39 -7.93 -13.86 6.47
CA TYR A 39 -9.29 -13.28 6.38
C TYR A 39 -10.32 -14.28 5.87
N ALA A 40 -9.98 -15.07 4.85
CA ALA A 40 -10.82 -16.14 4.34
C ALA A 40 -11.06 -17.24 5.40
N GLY A 41 -10.03 -17.62 6.16
CA GLY A 41 -10.14 -18.55 7.27
C GLY A 41 -11.11 -18.07 8.34
N TYR A 42 -11.00 -16.81 8.74
CA TYR A 42 -11.89 -16.21 9.73
C TYR A 42 -13.35 -16.11 9.22
N PHE A 43 -13.55 -15.65 7.97
CA PHE A 43 -14.86 -15.68 7.34
C PHE A 43 -15.48 -17.09 7.33
N ASN A 44 -14.69 -18.09 6.97
CA ASN A 44 -15.15 -19.47 6.88
C ASN A 44 -15.54 -20.06 8.25
N ALA A 45 -14.89 -19.61 9.33
CA ALA A 45 -15.21 -20.02 10.70
C ALA A 45 -16.45 -19.30 11.25
N ALA A 46 -16.67 -18.04 10.85
CA ALA A 46 -17.76 -17.22 11.37
C ALA A 46 -19.16 -17.59 10.82
N GLN A 47 -19.25 -18.42 9.78
CA GLN A 47 -20.53 -18.82 9.18
C GLN A 47 -20.43 -20.17 8.44
N ASN A 48 -21.59 -20.80 8.16
CA ASN A 48 -21.68 -22.14 7.58
C ASN A 48 -22.24 -22.18 6.14
N GLN A 49 -22.62 -21.04 5.58
CA GLN A 49 -23.31 -21.00 4.27
C GLN A 49 -22.34 -21.00 3.09
N TYR A 50 -21.19 -20.34 3.24
CA TYR A 50 -20.21 -20.12 2.17
C TYR A 50 -18.81 -20.56 2.62
N LYS A 51 -17.95 -20.80 1.63
CA LYS A 51 -16.51 -21.02 1.83
C LYS A 51 -15.73 -20.13 0.86
N ILE A 52 -14.66 -19.51 1.33
CA ILE A 52 -13.66 -18.83 0.49
C ILE A 52 -12.41 -19.70 0.46
N GLU A 53 -11.91 -20.01 -0.72
CA GLU A 53 -10.65 -20.67 -0.94
C GLU A 53 -9.68 -19.68 -1.57
N THR A 54 -8.59 -19.37 -0.85
CA THR A 54 -7.60 -18.39 -1.30
C THR A 54 -6.50 -19.07 -2.09
N ARG A 55 -6.08 -18.43 -3.20
CA ARG A 55 -4.90 -18.79 -3.99
C ARG A 55 -3.99 -17.58 -4.07
N TYR A 56 -2.76 -17.76 -3.64
CA TYR A 56 -1.74 -16.73 -3.72
C TYR A 56 -1.12 -16.68 -5.11
N TYR A 57 -0.95 -15.46 -5.62
CA TYR A 57 -0.20 -15.15 -6.84
C TYR A 57 0.52 -13.84 -6.62
N ASP A 58 1.81 -13.76 -6.94
CA ASP A 58 2.60 -12.52 -6.85
C ASP A 58 1.98 -11.40 -7.71
N PHE A 59 1.43 -11.76 -8.86
CA PHE A 59 0.83 -10.83 -9.82
C PHE A 59 -0.55 -11.30 -10.28
N PRO A 60 -1.62 -11.20 -9.44
CA PRO A 60 -2.96 -11.64 -9.82
C PRO A 60 -3.54 -10.84 -11.00
N ALA A 61 -3.10 -9.57 -11.18
CA ALA A 61 -3.46 -8.76 -12.33
C ALA A 61 -2.95 -9.35 -13.65
N GLN A 62 -1.72 -9.86 -13.69
CA GLN A 62 -1.16 -10.54 -14.86
C GLN A 62 -1.84 -11.89 -15.07
N LYS A 63 -2.05 -12.65 -13.99
CA LYS A 63 -2.70 -13.96 -14.02
C LYS A 63 -4.12 -13.93 -14.62
N LEU A 64 -4.86 -12.85 -14.41
CA LEU A 64 -6.18 -12.65 -15.02
C LEU A 64 -6.16 -12.64 -16.57
N ARG A 65 -5.06 -12.28 -17.19
CA ARG A 65 -4.90 -12.19 -18.65
C ARG A 65 -4.58 -13.54 -19.28
N GLU A 66 -4.16 -14.51 -18.48
CA GLU A 66 -3.88 -15.85 -18.97
C GLU A 66 -5.20 -16.61 -19.24
N ASN A 67 -5.21 -17.48 -20.24
CA ASN A 67 -6.33 -18.36 -20.51
C ASN A 67 -6.37 -19.48 -19.46
N GLY A 68 -7.55 -19.74 -18.88
CA GLY A 68 -7.70 -20.82 -17.90
C GLY A 68 -8.82 -20.62 -16.90
N ALA A 69 -8.61 -21.12 -15.68
CA ALA A 69 -9.57 -20.97 -14.59
C ALA A 69 -9.60 -19.52 -14.10
N TYR A 70 -10.82 -19.01 -13.88
CA TYR A 70 -11.02 -17.66 -13.35
C TYR A 70 -11.44 -17.72 -11.89
N PRO A 71 -11.01 -16.73 -11.07
CA PRO A 71 -11.47 -16.58 -9.68
C PRO A 71 -12.90 -16.01 -9.65
N ASP A 72 -13.46 -15.97 -8.44
CA ASP A 72 -14.68 -15.22 -8.14
C ASP A 72 -14.36 -13.81 -7.62
N ILE A 73 -13.27 -13.72 -6.88
CA ILE A 73 -12.75 -12.49 -6.24
C ILE A 73 -11.28 -12.34 -6.60
N VAL A 74 -10.84 -11.12 -6.84
CA VAL A 74 -9.42 -10.78 -6.94
C VAL A 74 -9.13 -9.62 -6.00
N ALA A 75 -8.08 -9.77 -5.19
CA ALA A 75 -7.55 -8.71 -4.35
C ALA A 75 -6.05 -8.54 -4.63
N GLY A 76 -5.60 -7.31 -4.81
CA GLY A 76 -4.18 -7.05 -5.06
C GLY A 76 -3.91 -5.69 -5.66
N SER A 77 -2.63 -5.45 -5.90
CA SER A 77 -2.11 -4.27 -6.58
C SER A 77 -2.35 -4.37 -8.10
N TRP A 78 -2.23 -3.27 -8.83
CA TRP A 78 -2.25 -3.19 -10.31
C TRP A 78 -3.58 -3.60 -10.98
N LEU A 79 -4.66 -3.82 -10.24
CA LEU A 79 -5.97 -4.20 -10.80
C LEU A 79 -6.65 -3.06 -11.56
N LYS A 80 -6.21 -1.82 -11.39
CA LYS A 80 -6.80 -0.62 -12.01
C LYS A 80 -6.42 -0.42 -13.48
N SER A 81 -5.34 -1.07 -13.93
CA SER A 81 -4.84 -0.98 -15.30
C SER A 81 -5.95 -1.25 -16.34
N VAL A 82 -5.92 -0.53 -17.46
CA VAL A 82 -6.86 -0.71 -18.59
C VAL A 82 -6.94 -2.18 -19.03
N SER A 83 -5.80 -2.88 -19.00
CA SER A 83 -5.71 -4.29 -19.42
C SER A 83 -6.38 -5.27 -18.46
N THR A 84 -6.62 -4.90 -17.19
CA THR A 84 -7.18 -5.80 -16.16
C THR A 84 -8.61 -5.45 -15.76
N ARG A 85 -8.98 -4.17 -15.72
CA ARG A 85 -10.31 -3.71 -15.30
C ARG A 85 -11.46 -4.33 -16.07
N VAL A 86 -11.23 -4.74 -17.33
CA VAL A 86 -12.23 -5.40 -18.20
C VAL A 86 -12.69 -6.75 -17.66
N PHE A 87 -11.95 -7.39 -16.77
CA PHE A 87 -12.30 -8.68 -16.17
C PHE A 87 -13.28 -8.57 -15.00
N PHE A 88 -13.55 -7.35 -14.50
CA PHE A 88 -14.41 -7.13 -13.33
C PHE A 88 -15.83 -6.74 -13.74
N LYS A 89 -16.80 -7.07 -12.88
CA LYS A 89 -18.20 -6.64 -13.00
C LYS A 89 -18.47 -5.42 -12.12
N PRO A 90 -19.47 -4.59 -12.48
CA PRO A 90 -19.87 -3.45 -11.66
C PRO A 90 -20.30 -3.85 -10.25
N LEU A 91 -19.92 -3.06 -9.26
CA LEU A 91 -20.20 -3.24 -7.84
C LEU A 91 -21.28 -2.30 -7.30
N ASP A 92 -21.85 -1.43 -8.15
CA ASP A 92 -22.84 -0.42 -7.73
C ASP A 92 -24.04 -1.01 -7.00
N GLY A 93 -24.46 -2.22 -7.38
CA GLY A 93 -25.52 -2.96 -6.71
C GLY A 93 -25.24 -3.33 -5.25
N HIS A 94 -24.00 -3.24 -4.79
CA HIS A 94 -23.61 -3.47 -3.39
C HIS A 94 -23.70 -2.23 -2.51
N PHE A 95 -23.76 -1.02 -3.11
CA PHE A 95 -23.96 0.23 -2.39
C PHE A 95 -25.47 0.46 -2.15
N LYS A 96 -25.95 0.05 -0.98
CA LYS A 96 -27.37 0.12 -0.57
C LYS A 96 -27.46 0.55 0.88
N LYS A 97 -28.66 0.97 1.32
CA LYS A 97 -28.93 1.41 2.71
C LYS A 97 -28.47 0.38 3.78
N ASN A 98 -28.55 -0.92 3.45
CA ASN A 98 -28.10 -2.01 4.34
C ASN A 98 -26.90 -2.78 3.72
N GLY A 99 -26.04 -2.09 2.99
CA GLY A 99 -24.85 -2.64 2.33
C GLY A 99 -23.66 -1.71 2.52
N LEU A 100 -22.81 -1.65 1.52
CA LEU A 100 -21.67 -0.75 1.54
C LEU A 100 -22.14 0.72 1.39
N LEU A 101 -21.48 1.62 2.07
CA LEU A 101 -21.69 3.06 1.92
C LEU A 101 -20.46 3.68 1.25
N ARG A 102 -20.70 4.53 0.23
CA ARG A 102 -19.59 5.26 -0.43
C ARG A 102 -18.87 6.21 0.52
N SER A 103 -19.60 6.76 1.49
CA SER A 103 -19.07 7.64 2.55
C SER A 103 -18.08 6.95 3.49
N ASP A 104 -18.09 5.61 3.55
CA ASP A 104 -17.16 4.86 4.40
C ASP A 104 -15.76 4.74 3.79
N PHE A 105 -15.58 5.15 2.55
CA PHE A 105 -14.28 5.11 1.87
C PHE A 105 -13.68 6.50 1.70
N TYR A 106 -12.35 6.56 1.62
CA TYR A 106 -11.66 7.76 1.16
C TYR A 106 -12.07 8.06 -0.29
N PRO A 107 -12.67 9.25 -0.57
CA PRO A 107 -13.29 9.50 -1.88
C PRO A 107 -12.34 9.37 -3.06
N ARG A 108 -11.10 9.90 -2.94
CA ARG A 108 -10.09 9.82 -4.01
C ARG A 108 -9.65 8.38 -4.28
N LEU A 109 -9.49 7.55 -3.24
CA LEU A 109 -9.17 6.13 -3.41
C LEU A 109 -10.34 5.36 -4.07
N LEU A 110 -11.57 5.61 -3.61
CA LEU A 110 -12.76 4.99 -4.20
C LEU A 110 -12.91 5.37 -5.68
N ALA A 111 -12.65 6.64 -6.02
CA ALA A 111 -12.74 7.13 -7.40
C ALA A 111 -11.80 6.39 -8.37
N MET A 112 -10.62 5.94 -7.90
CA MET A 112 -9.68 5.17 -8.72
C MET A 112 -10.23 3.82 -9.19
N GLY A 113 -11.22 3.27 -8.50
CA GLY A 113 -11.93 2.05 -8.90
C GLY A 113 -13.17 2.30 -9.76
N ASN A 114 -13.49 3.57 -10.04
CA ASN A 114 -14.62 3.96 -10.88
C ASN A 114 -14.19 4.08 -12.36
N ILE A 115 -15.00 3.53 -13.25
CA ILE A 115 -14.78 3.58 -14.70
C ILE A 115 -16.10 3.97 -15.34
N GLU A 116 -16.10 5.10 -16.06
CA GLU A 116 -17.28 5.61 -16.77
C GLU A 116 -18.53 5.67 -15.89
N GLY A 117 -18.36 6.14 -14.64
CA GLY A 117 -19.44 6.31 -13.68
C GLY A 117 -19.88 5.04 -12.93
N LYS A 118 -19.25 3.88 -13.18
CA LYS A 118 -19.55 2.61 -12.48
C LYS A 118 -18.35 2.18 -11.63
N GLN A 119 -18.64 1.70 -10.43
CA GLN A 119 -17.62 1.17 -9.53
C GLN A 119 -17.29 -0.28 -9.85
N TYR A 120 -16.05 -0.59 -10.20
CA TYR A 120 -15.58 -1.94 -10.50
C TYR A 120 -14.65 -2.52 -9.43
N LEU A 121 -13.87 -1.66 -8.77
CA LEU A 121 -12.90 -2.04 -7.75
C LEU A 121 -13.16 -1.24 -6.48
N LEU A 122 -13.02 -1.89 -5.33
CA LEU A 122 -13.04 -1.23 -4.01
C LEU A 122 -11.62 -1.14 -3.48
N PRO A 123 -11.19 0.01 -2.98
CA PRO A 123 -9.90 0.12 -2.33
C PRO A 123 -9.92 -0.66 -1.01
N VAL A 124 -8.86 -1.41 -0.76
CA VAL A 124 -8.65 -2.20 0.46
C VAL A 124 -7.72 -1.48 1.39
N SER A 125 -6.51 -1.18 0.93
CA SER A 125 -5.48 -0.54 1.73
C SER A 125 -4.55 0.35 0.91
N PHE A 126 -3.86 1.25 1.63
CA PHE A 126 -2.89 2.17 1.06
C PHE A 126 -1.77 2.47 2.06
N ASN A 127 -0.62 2.92 1.56
CA ASN A 127 0.49 3.43 2.34
C ASN A 127 0.85 4.85 1.89
N ALA A 128 1.54 5.59 2.77
CA ALA A 128 1.96 6.95 2.51
C ALA A 128 3.39 7.17 3.04
N PRO A 129 4.18 8.05 2.41
CA PRO A 129 5.56 8.30 2.81
C PRO A 129 5.63 9.12 4.10
N MET A 130 6.52 8.70 4.96
CA MET A 130 6.86 9.33 6.23
C MET A 130 8.30 9.83 6.19
N VAL A 131 8.53 11.01 6.75
CA VAL A 131 9.85 11.48 7.17
C VAL A 131 10.00 11.16 8.64
N VAL A 132 10.95 10.28 8.96
CA VAL A 132 11.16 9.70 10.28
C VAL A 132 12.43 10.28 10.91
N PHE A 133 12.39 10.58 12.20
CA PHE A 133 13.49 11.17 12.97
C PHE A 133 13.44 10.73 14.44
N ALA A 134 14.58 10.81 15.14
CA ALA A 134 14.58 10.56 16.58
C ALA A 134 13.99 11.77 17.32
N HIS A 135 13.18 11.52 18.35
CA HIS A 135 12.48 12.55 19.13
C HIS A 135 13.40 13.69 19.58
N ASP A 136 14.60 13.35 20.07
CA ASP A 136 15.51 14.31 20.67
C ASP A 136 16.31 15.13 19.64
N ASN A 137 16.27 14.77 18.36
CA ASN A 137 17.12 15.38 17.34
C ASN A 137 16.42 16.51 16.57
N VAL A 138 15.12 16.64 16.66
CA VAL A 138 14.34 17.65 15.96
C VAL A 138 13.67 18.58 16.97
N GLY A 139 13.85 19.88 16.77
CA GLY A 139 13.15 20.90 17.52
C GLY A 139 11.69 21.04 17.10
N GLN A 140 11.12 22.23 17.30
CA GLN A 140 9.75 22.50 16.91
C GLN A 140 9.61 22.52 15.37
N LEU A 141 8.76 21.66 14.84
CA LEU A 141 8.38 21.64 13.43
C LEU A 141 7.23 22.63 13.17
N SER A 142 7.11 23.09 11.93
CA SER A 142 6.08 24.05 11.50
C SER A 142 4.67 23.45 11.57
N SER A 143 4.55 22.14 11.35
CA SER A 143 3.28 21.39 11.40
C SER A 143 3.40 20.15 12.29
N PRO A 144 2.36 19.80 13.07
CA PRO A 144 2.33 18.55 13.82
C PRO A 144 2.07 17.32 12.93
N PHE A 145 1.64 17.51 11.67
CA PHE A 145 1.21 16.41 10.80
C PHE A 145 2.15 16.18 9.64
N THR A 146 2.64 17.24 9.02
CA THR A 146 3.36 17.19 7.74
C THR A 146 4.70 17.90 7.84
N ILE A 147 5.61 17.53 6.94
CA ILE A 147 6.85 18.25 6.68
C ILE A 147 7.00 18.39 5.16
N ASP A 148 7.42 19.56 4.70
CA ASP A 148 7.72 19.84 3.30
C ASP A 148 9.22 19.77 3.00
N PHE A 149 9.56 19.84 1.73
CA PHE A 149 10.94 19.74 1.27
C PHE A 149 11.82 20.88 1.79
N GLU A 150 11.30 22.11 1.84
CA GLU A 150 12.10 23.27 2.26
C GLU A 150 12.41 23.20 3.75
N GLU A 151 11.44 22.83 4.61
CA GLU A 151 11.67 22.61 6.02
C GLU A 151 12.66 21.46 6.25
N MET A 152 12.48 20.35 5.53
CA MET A 152 13.36 19.19 5.62
C MET A 152 14.80 19.53 5.18
N LYS A 153 14.95 20.28 4.09
CA LYS A 153 16.25 20.75 3.57
C LYS A 153 16.94 21.69 4.56
N LYS A 154 16.22 22.67 5.10
CA LYS A 154 16.74 23.62 6.07
C LYS A 154 17.23 22.93 7.34
N LEU A 155 16.36 22.11 7.96
CA LEU A 155 16.71 21.39 9.20
C LEU A 155 17.85 20.39 8.96
N GLY A 156 17.84 19.71 7.81
CA GLY A 156 18.92 18.80 7.42
C GLY A 156 20.26 19.50 7.28
N ARG A 157 20.30 20.65 6.62
CA ARG A 157 21.52 21.48 6.51
C ARG A 157 22.01 21.95 7.88
N ASP A 158 21.12 22.46 8.72
CA ASP A 158 21.45 23.00 10.03
C ASP A 158 21.95 21.90 11.00
N TYR A 159 21.61 20.64 10.74
CA TYR A 159 22.06 19.46 11.49
C TYR A 159 23.46 18.97 11.11
N ASN A 160 23.96 19.34 9.94
CA ASN A 160 25.22 18.86 9.39
C ASN A 160 26.41 19.24 10.30
N VAL A 161 27.31 18.28 10.56
CA VAL A 161 28.55 18.52 11.30
C VAL A 161 29.73 17.96 10.52
N GLU A 162 30.63 18.86 10.16
CA GLU A 162 31.89 18.54 9.51
C GLU A 162 33.03 18.55 10.52
N THR A 163 33.95 17.60 10.42
CA THR A 163 35.15 17.52 11.23
C THR A 163 36.33 17.12 10.34
N ARG A 164 37.34 17.99 10.24
CA ARG A 164 38.54 17.77 9.43
C ARG A 164 38.23 17.48 7.94
N GLY A 165 37.29 18.24 7.35
CA GLY A 165 36.96 18.12 5.96
C GLY A 165 36.04 16.94 5.60
N ALA A 166 35.44 16.27 6.60
CA ALA A 166 34.51 15.18 6.38
C ALA A 166 33.28 15.30 7.29
N TYR A 167 32.10 14.99 6.77
CA TYR A 167 30.90 14.96 7.57
C TYR A 167 30.92 13.80 8.58
N THR A 168 30.62 14.12 9.83
CA THR A 168 30.42 13.15 10.93
C THR A 168 28.95 12.97 11.27
N ARG A 169 28.11 13.96 10.94
CA ARG A 169 26.65 13.91 10.91
C ARG A 169 26.16 14.59 9.64
N MET A 170 25.13 14.06 9.02
CA MET A 170 24.49 14.67 7.86
C MET A 170 22.97 14.54 8.00
N GLY A 171 22.25 15.64 7.84
CA GLY A 171 20.82 15.66 8.10
C GLY A 171 20.03 14.77 7.15
N PHE A 172 20.18 15.00 5.85
CA PHE A 172 19.53 14.21 4.80
C PHE A 172 20.14 14.50 3.43
N SER A 173 20.11 13.49 2.55
CA SER A 173 20.35 13.69 1.12
C SER A 173 19.29 12.99 0.29
N PRO A 174 18.71 13.64 -0.73
CA PRO A 174 17.73 13.04 -1.64
C PRO A 174 18.23 11.78 -2.33
N THR A 175 19.54 11.67 -2.58
CA THR A 175 20.15 10.54 -3.29
C THR A 175 20.41 9.30 -2.44
N TRP A 176 20.04 9.32 -1.16
CA TRP A 176 20.15 8.14 -0.30
C TRP A 176 19.04 7.12 -0.53
N ASP A 177 17.90 7.56 -1.10
CA ASP A 177 16.75 6.70 -1.36
C ASP A 177 16.14 7.03 -2.73
N ASP A 178 16.23 6.08 -3.65
CA ASP A 178 15.66 6.23 -5.00
C ASP A 178 14.12 6.37 -4.97
N ASN A 179 13.44 5.82 -3.96
CA ASN A 179 12.01 6.05 -3.77
C ASN A 179 11.72 7.50 -3.36
N PHE A 180 12.59 8.13 -2.56
CA PHE A 180 12.45 9.56 -2.26
C PHE A 180 12.57 10.41 -3.53
N LEU A 181 13.49 10.07 -4.45
CA LEU A 181 13.56 10.73 -5.75
C LEU A 181 12.29 10.55 -6.58
N PHE A 182 11.69 9.36 -6.53
CA PHE A 182 10.41 9.10 -7.20
C PHE A 182 9.26 9.89 -6.55
N ILE A 183 9.19 9.95 -5.22
CA ILE A 183 8.22 10.77 -4.48
C ILE A 183 8.42 12.24 -4.83
N THR A 184 9.66 12.73 -4.91
CA THR A 184 9.98 14.08 -5.35
C THR A 184 9.45 14.34 -6.75
N ALA A 185 9.71 13.46 -7.71
CA ALA A 185 9.17 13.57 -9.06
C ALA A 185 7.63 13.62 -9.07
N THR A 186 6.97 12.79 -8.24
CA THR A 186 5.52 12.77 -8.10
C THR A 186 4.99 14.10 -7.56
N LEU A 187 5.60 14.65 -6.51
CA LEU A 187 5.20 15.92 -5.89
C LEU A 187 5.48 17.15 -6.80
N PHE A 188 6.43 17.04 -7.73
CA PHE A 188 6.64 18.01 -8.81
C PHE A 188 5.67 17.84 -9.98
N ASN A 189 4.68 16.92 -9.87
CA ASN A 189 3.65 16.62 -10.87
C ASN A 189 4.19 15.98 -12.16
N THR A 190 5.20 15.12 -12.07
CA THR A 190 5.68 14.33 -13.21
C THR A 190 4.58 13.47 -13.81
N SER A 191 3.57 13.09 -13.02
CA SER A 191 2.32 12.46 -13.48
C SER A 191 2.54 11.18 -14.29
N PHE A 192 3.43 10.28 -13.85
CA PHE A 192 3.57 8.97 -14.48
C PHE A 192 2.21 8.29 -14.60
N GLY A 193 1.91 7.75 -15.78
CA GLY A 193 0.62 7.13 -16.08
C GLY A 193 0.67 6.04 -17.13
N GLU A 194 -0.38 5.21 -17.18
CA GLU A 194 -0.49 4.13 -18.16
C GLU A 194 -0.60 4.68 -19.58
N ALA A 195 0.34 4.30 -20.43
CA ALA A 195 0.39 4.52 -21.87
C ALA A 195 1.26 3.43 -22.50
N GLU A 196 1.61 3.56 -23.76
CA GLU A 196 2.59 2.69 -24.44
C GLU A 196 3.79 3.50 -24.90
N PRO A 197 4.93 3.46 -24.16
CA PRO A 197 5.22 2.58 -22.99
C PRO A 197 4.64 3.08 -21.68
N ILE A 198 4.80 4.35 -21.34
CA ILE A 198 4.21 5.08 -20.22
C ILE A 198 4.16 6.57 -20.57
N ALA A 199 3.27 7.34 -19.96
CA ALA A 199 3.23 8.78 -20.05
C ALA A 199 3.87 9.42 -18.82
N TRP A 200 4.51 10.57 -19.01
CA TRP A 200 4.98 11.46 -17.95
C TRP A 200 5.17 12.88 -18.47
N ASP A 201 5.22 13.84 -17.55
CA ASP A 201 5.64 15.21 -17.86
C ASP A 201 7.16 15.34 -17.73
N SER A 202 7.87 15.41 -18.86
CA SER A 202 9.33 15.52 -18.89
C SER A 202 9.85 16.84 -18.30
N THR A 203 9.11 17.93 -18.45
CA THR A 203 9.48 19.24 -17.89
C THR A 203 9.37 19.23 -16.37
N ALA A 204 8.32 18.61 -15.83
CA ALA A 204 8.15 18.42 -14.39
C ALA A 204 9.25 17.51 -13.83
N LEU A 205 9.58 16.43 -14.54
CA LEU A 205 10.65 15.52 -14.18
C LEU A 205 12.01 16.21 -14.10
N ASP A 206 12.34 17.03 -15.10
CA ASP A 206 13.58 17.79 -15.13
C ASP A 206 13.67 18.80 -13.97
N ARG A 207 12.56 19.47 -13.63
CA ARG A 207 12.49 20.36 -12.44
C ARG A 207 12.72 19.58 -11.15
N ALA A 208 12.09 18.43 -10.99
CA ALA A 208 12.24 17.59 -9.80
C ALA A 208 13.68 17.11 -9.60
N MET A 209 14.33 16.65 -10.66
CA MET A 209 15.71 16.15 -10.57
C MET A 209 16.71 17.28 -10.38
N ARG A 210 16.48 18.44 -10.99
CA ARG A 210 17.27 19.64 -10.71
C ARG A 210 17.16 20.06 -9.26
N PHE A 211 15.95 20.08 -8.70
CA PHE A 211 15.72 20.38 -7.30
C PHE A 211 16.50 19.42 -6.38
N ALA A 212 16.47 18.12 -6.64
CA ALA A 212 17.22 17.13 -5.87
C ALA A 212 18.75 17.35 -5.96
N TYR A 213 19.26 17.68 -7.13
CA TYR A 213 20.66 18.05 -7.35
C TYR A 213 21.05 19.32 -6.57
N GLU A 214 20.24 20.38 -6.71
CA GLU A 214 20.46 21.66 -6.01
C GLU A 214 20.41 21.48 -4.50
N TRP A 215 19.44 20.69 -3.97
CA TRP A 215 19.40 20.34 -2.56
C TRP A 215 20.72 19.76 -2.08
N THR A 216 21.25 18.77 -2.78
CA THR A 216 22.52 18.13 -2.40
C THR A 216 23.67 19.13 -2.34
N ASN A 217 23.78 20.04 -3.32
CA ASN A 217 24.87 21.00 -3.37
C ASN A 217 24.70 22.15 -2.35
N GLU A 218 23.49 22.59 -2.10
CA GLU A 218 23.22 23.67 -1.15
C GLU A 218 23.24 23.23 0.32
N ALA A 219 22.77 22.01 0.61
CA ALA A 219 22.68 21.53 1.98
C ALA A 219 23.89 20.67 2.40
N ASN A 220 24.52 19.93 1.47
CA ASN A 220 25.52 18.92 1.77
C ASN A 220 26.87 19.17 1.07
N THR A 221 27.18 20.40 0.72
CA THR A 221 28.41 20.84 0.04
C THR A 221 28.47 20.38 -1.43
N ASN A 222 28.45 19.07 -1.69
CA ASN A 222 28.45 18.48 -3.05
C ASN A 222 28.21 16.98 -2.99
N MET A 223 28.07 16.35 -4.15
CA MET A 223 27.82 14.93 -4.27
C MET A 223 28.94 14.06 -3.72
N GLN A 224 30.21 14.47 -3.86
CA GLN A 224 31.35 13.72 -3.33
C GLN A 224 31.28 13.61 -1.80
N ALA A 225 30.92 14.69 -1.12
CA ALA A 225 30.76 14.68 0.35
C ALA A 225 29.64 13.75 0.80
N VAL A 226 28.54 13.67 0.02
CA VAL A 226 27.46 12.72 0.26
C VAL A 226 27.93 11.27 0.04
N ASP A 227 28.68 11.00 -1.04
CA ASP A 227 29.22 9.67 -1.33
C ASP A 227 30.20 9.20 -0.23
N ASP A 228 31.09 10.08 0.23
CA ASP A 228 32.03 9.78 1.32
C ASP A 228 31.29 9.47 2.63
N PHE A 229 30.23 10.22 2.94
CA PHE A 229 29.40 9.96 4.10
C PHE A 229 28.62 8.65 3.97
N THR A 230 28.04 8.40 2.80
CA THR A 230 27.31 7.18 2.46
C THR A 230 28.21 5.95 2.61
N PHE A 231 29.38 5.97 2.00
CA PHE A 231 30.37 4.89 2.09
C PHE A 231 30.76 4.58 3.54
N LYS A 232 30.88 5.62 4.36
CA LYS A 232 31.32 5.46 5.74
C LYS A 232 30.24 4.99 6.70
N TYR A 233 28.96 5.35 6.49
CA TYR A 233 27.94 5.21 7.52
C TYR A 233 26.66 4.49 7.07
N LEU A 234 26.26 4.55 5.80
CA LEU A 234 24.94 4.06 5.33
C LEU A 234 24.86 2.54 5.13
N TYR A 235 25.78 1.77 5.72
CA TYR A 235 25.64 0.31 5.80
C TYR A 235 24.73 -0.14 6.97
N ASN A 236 24.44 0.74 7.93
CA ASN A 236 23.46 0.49 8.98
C ASN A 236 22.04 0.82 8.52
N PRO A 237 20.99 0.15 9.06
CA PRO A 237 19.61 0.51 8.78
C PRO A 237 19.32 1.98 9.06
N PRO A 238 18.59 2.69 8.18
CA PRO A 238 18.34 4.13 8.31
C PRO A 238 17.70 4.54 9.65
N ALA A 239 16.77 3.75 10.19
CA ALA A 239 16.17 3.98 11.50
C ALA A 239 17.23 3.97 12.62
N THR A 240 18.19 3.04 12.55
CA THR A 240 19.32 2.97 13.51
C THR A 240 20.25 4.19 13.39
N LEU A 241 20.47 4.67 12.17
CA LEU A 241 21.26 5.88 11.94
C LEU A 241 20.59 7.14 12.50
N ALA A 242 19.27 7.25 12.35
CA ALA A 242 18.48 8.34 12.94
C ALA A 242 18.53 8.29 14.48
N LEU A 243 18.31 7.11 15.08
CA LEU A 243 18.38 6.92 16.53
C LEU A 243 19.76 7.22 17.13
N SER A 244 20.82 6.89 16.39
CA SER A 244 22.21 7.21 16.83
C SER A 244 22.60 8.66 16.58
N GLY A 245 21.71 9.49 16.02
CA GLY A 245 22.00 10.88 15.66
C GLY A 245 23.03 11.03 14.53
N ARG A 246 23.25 9.98 13.74
CA ARG A 246 24.14 10.02 12.59
C ARG A 246 23.53 10.76 11.41
N ILE A 247 22.23 10.54 11.20
CA ILE A 247 21.38 11.28 10.26
C ILE A 247 20.23 11.93 11.03
N LEU A 248 19.67 13.01 10.50
CA LEU A 248 18.48 13.64 11.08
C LEU A 248 17.20 12.96 10.61
N PHE A 249 17.06 12.81 9.30
CA PHE A 249 15.88 12.29 8.66
C PHE A 249 16.18 11.00 7.87
N THR A 250 15.19 10.11 7.86
CA THR A 250 15.06 9.04 6.88
C THR A 250 13.64 9.00 6.35
N CYS A 251 13.46 8.57 5.11
CA CYS A 251 12.15 8.37 4.52
C CYS A 251 11.82 6.89 4.47
N MET A 252 10.55 6.55 4.73
CA MET A 252 10.02 5.21 4.56
C MET A 252 8.50 5.27 4.44
N ASP A 253 7.91 4.24 3.86
CA ASP A 253 6.46 4.11 3.82
C ASP A 253 5.91 3.67 5.19
N SER A 254 4.63 3.95 5.41
CA SER A 254 3.94 3.69 6.68
C SER A 254 3.98 2.22 7.11
N ASP A 255 3.90 1.28 6.16
CA ASP A 255 3.99 -0.15 6.49
C ASP A 255 5.36 -0.52 7.08
N ARG A 256 6.43 0.07 6.58
CA ARG A 256 7.79 -0.15 7.11
C ARG A 256 7.97 0.46 8.48
N PHE A 257 7.45 1.67 8.72
CA PHE A 257 7.55 2.31 10.03
C PHE A 257 6.81 1.52 11.10
N PHE A 258 5.55 1.15 10.86
CA PHE A 258 4.72 0.45 11.83
C PHE A 258 5.07 -1.04 12.00
N THR A 259 6.04 -1.57 11.26
CA THR A 259 6.64 -2.89 11.45
C THR A 259 8.07 -2.85 11.99
N LEU A 260 8.61 -1.68 12.30
CA LEU A 260 9.85 -1.57 13.08
C LEU A 260 9.68 -2.21 14.46
N ALA A 261 10.79 -2.59 15.08
CA ALA A 261 10.76 -3.08 16.45
C ALA A 261 10.19 -2.02 17.41
N GLU A 262 9.46 -2.44 18.43
CA GLU A 262 8.73 -1.56 19.34
C GLU A 262 9.66 -0.52 20.01
N ASP A 263 10.88 -0.93 20.40
CA ASP A 263 11.88 -0.05 20.96
C ASP A 263 12.34 1.05 20.00
N GLN A 264 12.38 0.74 18.69
CA GLN A 264 12.68 1.73 17.66
C GLN A 264 11.51 2.70 17.48
N GLN A 265 10.27 2.17 17.36
CA GLN A 265 9.08 3.01 17.21
C GLN A 265 8.91 3.98 18.39
N ASN A 266 9.19 3.54 19.62
CA ASN A 266 9.05 4.36 20.83
C ASN A 266 10.05 5.51 20.92
N ASN A 267 11.17 5.46 20.20
CA ASN A 267 12.22 6.49 20.20
C ASN A 267 12.26 7.31 18.91
N LEU A 268 11.39 6.99 17.93
CA LEU A 268 11.24 7.70 16.68
C LEU A 268 9.91 8.44 16.64
N ASP A 269 9.90 9.57 15.96
CA ASP A 269 8.71 10.30 15.56
C ASP A 269 8.68 10.45 14.04
N PHE A 270 7.57 10.89 13.49
CA PHE A 270 7.44 11.07 12.05
C PHE A 270 6.52 12.24 11.68
N ARG A 271 6.66 12.70 10.44
CA ARG A 271 5.70 13.57 9.77
C ARG A 271 5.42 13.01 8.37
N TRP A 272 4.21 13.22 7.90
CA TRP A 272 3.87 12.88 6.51
C TRP A 272 4.60 13.81 5.57
N LEU A 273 5.29 13.25 4.57
CA LEU A 273 5.91 14.04 3.53
C LEU A 273 4.83 14.65 2.64
N ALA A 274 4.75 15.96 2.56
CA ALA A 274 3.73 16.65 1.82
C ALA A 274 4.25 17.93 1.14
N GLU A 275 3.77 18.19 -0.06
CA GLU A 275 3.95 19.45 -0.78
C GLU A 275 2.59 20.01 -1.18
N ASN A 276 2.38 21.31 -0.96
CA ASN A 276 1.15 22.00 -1.34
C ASN A 276 -0.13 21.25 -0.89
N ASN A 277 -0.16 20.79 0.35
CA ASN A 277 -1.24 19.99 0.91
C ASN A 277 -1.50 18.66 0.16
N THR A 278 -0.46 18.08 -0.42
CA THR A 278 -0.54 16.80 -1.13
C THR A 278 0.41 15.79 -0.49
N ILE A 279 -0.14 14.68 0.01
CA ILE A 279 0.59 13.50 0.47
C ILE A 279 0.44 12.45 -0.63
N PRO A 280 1.51 12.09 -1.38
CA PRO A 280 1.41 11.10 -2.43
C PRO A 280 1.29 9.71 -1.80
N LEU A 281 0.30 8.93 -2.24
CA LEU A 281 0.17 7.55 -1.77
C LEU A 281 1.07 6.63 -2.57
N ALA A 282 1.55 5.56 -1.92
CA ALA A 282 2.31 4.51 -2.57
C ALA A 282 1.50 3.87 -3.72
N GLU A 283 2.20 3.49 -4.78
CA GLU A 283 1.55 3.01 -6.02
C GLU A 283 0.86 1.67 -5.84
N GLU A 284 1.37 0.85 -4.91
CA GLU A 284 0.91 -0.51 -4.62
C GLU A 284 -0.35 -0.60 -3.76
N SER A 285 -1.20 0.43 -3.79
CA SER A 285 -2.49 0.37 -3.10
C SER A 285 -3.29 -0.86 -3.53
N VAL A 286 -3.80 -1.62 -2.54
CA VAL A 286 -4.53 -2.86 -2.77
C VAL A 286 -5.99 -2.55 -3.10
N TYR A 287 -6.50 -3.20 -4.14
CA TYR A 287 -7.91 -3.13 -4.55
C TYR A 287 -8.53 -4.52 -4.59
N LEU A 288 -9.85 -4.60 -4.46
CA LEU A 288 -10.63 -5.82 -4.56
C LEU A 288 -11.73 -5.67 -5.59
N GLY A 289 -11.89 -6.67 -6.46
CA GLY A 289 -12.95 -6.73 -7.45
C GLY A 289 -13.58 -8.11 -7.57
N LEU A 290 -14.83 -8.15 -8.08
CA LEU A 290 -15.53 -9.39 -8.39
C LEU A 290 -15.39 -9.70 -9.89
N ALA A 291 -14.87 -10.90 -10.21
CA ALA A 291 -14.60 -11.28 -11.57
C ALA A 291 -15.91 -11.57 -12.37
N LYS A 292 -15.95 -11.16 -13.66
CA LYS A 292 -17.11 -11.40 -14.54
C LYS A 292 -17.43 -12.89 -14.72
N LYS A 293 -16.39 -13.72 -14.83
CA LYS A 293 -16.50 -15.16 -15.08
C LYS A 293 -16.56 -16.00 -13.80
N GLY A 294 -16.69 -15.37 -12.62
CA GLY A 294 -16.79 -16.06 -11.33
C GLY A 294 -18.04 -16.95 -11.25
N LYS A 295 -17.87 -18.16 -10.69
CA LYS A 295 -18.89 -19.21 -10.63
C LYS A 295 -19.73 -19.20 -9.34
N ALA A 296 -19.24 -18.51 -8.29
CA ALA A 296 -19.87 -18.44 -6.97
C ALA A 296 -20.23 -17.00 -6.54
N PRO A 297 -21.06 -16.26 -7.33
CA PRO A 297 -21.30 -14.83 -7.11
C PRO A 297 -21.94 -14.50 -5.76
N LYS A 298 -22.74 -15.41 -5.18
CA LYS A 298 -23.36 -15.21 -3.85
C LYS A 298 -22.34 -15.29 -2.74
N ALA A 299 -21.41 -16.27 -2.80
CA ALA A 299 -20.32 -16.40 -1.83
C ALA A 299 -19.35 -15.22 -1.91
N ALA A 300 -18.96 -14.83 -3.13
CA ALA A 300 -18.12 -13.68 -3.39
C ALA A 300 -18.73 -12.36 -2.84
N ALA A 301 -20.02 -12.14 -3.11
CA ALA A 301 -20.74 -10.98 -2.59
C ALA A 301 -20.90 -10.99 -1.06
N ALA A 302 -21.05 -12.17 -0.44
CA ALA A 302 -21.10 -12.30 1.01
C ALA A 302 -19.76 -11.93 1.64
N PHE A 303 -18.66 -12.46 1.11
CA PHE A 303 -17.31 -12.10 1.57
C PHE A 303 -17.03 -10.60 1.40
N LEU A 304 -17.33 -10.02 0.25
CA LEU A 304 -17.14 -8.58 0.00
C LEU A 304 -17.86 -7.72 1.05
N ARG A 305 -19.14 -7.96 1.33
CA ARG A 305 -19.89 -7.19 2.33
C ARG A 305 -19.37 -7.39 3.74
N TRP A 306 -18.96 -8.61 4.08
CA TRP A 306 -18.38 -8.93 5.38
C TRP A 306 -17.03 -8.24 5.56
N PHE A 307 -16.15 -8.31 4.57
CA PHE A 307 -14.82 -7.73 4.63
C PHE A 307 -14.84 -6.20 4.76
N PHE A 308 -15.72 -5.53 3.99
CA PHE A 308 -15.89 -4.08 4.06
C PHE A 308 -16.93 -3.66 5.12
N SER A 309 -16.81 -4.20 6.32
CA SER A 309 -17.50 -3.76 7.53
C SER A 309 -16.45 -3.28 8.54
N ALA A 310 -16.68 -2.12 9.15
CA ALA A 310 -15.76 -1.57 10.15
C ALA A 310 -15.60 -2.51 11.36
N GLU A 311 -16.68 -3.17 11.76
CA GLU A 311 -16.67 -4.18 12.84
C GLU A 311 -15.80 -5.38 12.47
N THR A 312 -15.94 -5.88 11.24
CA THR A 312 -15.10 -6.97 10.73
C THR A 312 -13.64 -6.58 10.75
N GLN A 313 -13.28 -5.41 10.20
CA GLN A 313 -11.88 -4.99 10.15
C GLN A 313 -11.29 -4.73 11.54
N ARG A 314 -12.10 -4.23 12.50
CA ARG A 314 -11.69 -4.18 13.91
C ARG A 314 -11.35 -5.58 14.43
N SER A 315 -12.25 -6.54 14.24
CA SER A 315 -12.03 -7.92 14.70
C SER A 315 -10.80 -8.55 14.03
N LEU A 316 -10.58 -8.29 12.75
CA LEU A 316 -9.38 -8.75 12.04
C LEU A 316 -8.09 -8.16 12.64
N LEU A 317 -8.07 -6.87 12.97
CA LEU A 317 -6.93 -6.22 13.64
C LEU A 317 -6.71 -6.80 15.07
N GLU A 318 -7.78 -7.02 15.83
CA GLU A 318 -7.70 -7.62 17.19
C GLU A 318 -7.07 -9.01 17.16
N ILE A 319 -7.53 -9.87 16.24
CA ILE A 319 -7.01 -11.22 16.10
C ILE A 319 -5.59 -11.21 15.53
N SER A 320 -5.29 -10.31 14.57
CA SER A 320 -3.94 -10.13 14.04
C SER A 320 -2.95 -9.71 15.15
N ARG A 321 -3.37 -8.83 16.07
CA ARG A 321 -2.57 -8.45 17.23
C ARG A 321 -2.36 -9.63 18.19
N GLN A 322 -3.42 -10.39 18.50
CA GLN A 322 -3.32 -11.57 19.37
C GLN A 322 -2.36 -12.64 18.82
N ASN A 323 -2.31 -12.78 17.50
CA ASN A 323 -1.42 -13.71 16.79
C ASN A 323 -0.06 -13.12 16.42
N ARG A 324 0.25 -11.90 16.88
CA ARG A 324 1.49 -11.16 16.57
C ARG A 324 1.73 -10.89 15.08
N MET A 325 0.69 -10.96 14.27
CA MET A 325 0.81 -10.69 12.83
C MET A 325 1.10 -9.20 12.57
N LEU A 326 0.66 -8.31 13.45
CA LEU A 326 0.92 -6.87 13.32
C LEU A 326 2.40 -6.49 13.52
N GLU A 327 3.23 -7.39 14.05
CA GLU A 327 4.69 -7.21 14.14
C GLU A 327 5.38 -7.34 12.77
N THR A 328 4.74 -8.01 11.81
CA THR A 328 5.31 -8.30 10.48
C THR A 328 4.48 -7.78 9.31
N SER A 329 3.23 -7.39 9.55
CA SER A 329 2.32 -6.84 8.53
C SER A 329 1.50 -5.70 9.14
N PHE A 330 1.58 -4.52 8.54
CA PHE A 330 0.87 -3.35 9.02
C PHE A 330 -0.62 -3.40 8.66
N GLY A 331 -1.47 -3.17 9.63
CA GLY A 331 -2.88 -2.85 9.46
C GLY A 331 -3.73 -3.88 8.71
N ILE A 332 -4.39 -3.44 7.65
CA ILE A 332 -5.24 -4.26 6.77
C ILE A 332 -4.51 -4.49 5.45
N SER A 333 -4.17 -5.75 5.16
CA SER A 333 -3.45 -6.10 3.92
C SER A 333 -2.17 -5.28 3.69
N GLY A 334 -1.37 -5.09 4.74
CA GLY A 334 -0.11 -4.37 4.66
C GLY A 334 -0.24 -2.85 4.54
N GLY A 335 -1.35 -2.23 5.00
CA GLY A 335 -1.53 -0.79 4.91
C GLY A 335 -2.67 -0.25 5.76
N PHE A 336 -2.88 1.08 5.71
CA PHE A 336 -4.07 1.70 6.24
C PHE A 336 -5.31 1.16 5.52
N SER A 337 -6.39 0.95 6.27
CA SER A 337 -7.67 0.62 5.63
C SER A 337 -8.15 1.77 4.75
N ALA A 338 -8.63 1.46 3.55
CA ALA A 338 -9.31 2.44 2.72
C ALA A 338 -10.70 2.83 3.24
N MET A 339 -11.17 2.19 4.32
CA MET A 339 -12.38 2.59 5.02
C MET A 339 -12.05 3.67 6.07
N ARG A 340 -12.56 4.89 5.87
CA ARG A 340 -12.34 6.03 6.76
C ARG A 340 -12.62 5.75 8.24
N PRO A 341 -13.77 5.16 8.63
CA PRO A 341 -14.05 4.88 10.05
C PRO A 341 -13.03 3.93 10.67
N VAL A 342 -12.45 3.03 9.88
CA VAL A 342 -11.43 2.09 10.36
C VAL A 342 -10.11 2.82 10.59
N THR A 343 -9.63 3.53 9.60
CA THR A 343 -8.36 4.25 9.69
C THR A 343 -8.40 5.39 10.69
N GLU A 344 -9.46 6.22 10.68
CA GLU A 344 -9.52 7.41 11.53
C GLU A 344 -9.90 7.11 12.99
N GLN A 345 -10.67 6.03 13.28
CA GLN A 345 -11.19 5.76 14.62
C GLN A 345 -10.67 4.46 15.24
N ILE A 346 -10.30 3.46 14.43
CA ILE A 346 -9.89 2.15 14.92
C ILE A 346 -8.37 2.02 14.95
N PHE A 347 -7.66 2.40 13.88
CA PHE A 347 -6.20 2.28 13.81
C PHE A 347 -5.46 2.93 14.99
N PRO A 348 -5.81 4.14 15.48
CA PRO A 348 -5.12 4.73 16.63
C PRO A 348 -5.20 3.90 17.93
N GLN A 349 -6.14 2.96 18.02
CA GLN A 349 -6.25 2.02 19.16
C GLN A 349 -5.25 0.85 19.07
N PHE A 350 -4.68 0.63 17.91
CA PHE A 350 -3.69 -0.43 17.63
C PHE A 350 -2.28 0.15 17.46
N TYR A 351 -2.16 1.35 16.96
CA TYR A 351 -0.93 2.07 16.61
C TYR A 351 -0.94 3.44 17.29
N LEU A 352 -0.44 3.48 18.55
CA LEU A 352 -0.53 4.68 19.38
C LEU A 352 0.20 5.89 18.79
N GLY A 353 1.26 5.68 18.01
CA GLY A 353 1.96 6.75 17.27
C GLY A 353 1.09 7.52 16.28
N LEU A 354 -0.11 6.99 15.93
CA LEU A 354 -1.07 7.70 15.08
C LEU A 354 -1.94 8.72 15.85
N LEU A 355 -1.94 8.67 17.19
CA LEU A 355 -2.69 9.63 18.00
C LEU A 355 -2.11 11.04 17.81
N GLY A 356 -2.89 11.94 17.22
CA GLY A 356 -2.44 13.29 16.88
C GLY A 356 -1.60 13.40 15.60
N HIS A 357 -1.33 12.29 14.90
CA HIS A 357 -0.51 12.25 13.67
C HIS A 357 -1.24 11.60 12.48
N MET A 358 -2.56 11.53 12.51
CA MET A 358 -3.32 11.01 11.36
C MET A 358 -3.12 11.89 10.12
N PRO A 359 -2.93 11.28 8.93
CA PRO A 359 -2.78 12.06 7.71
C PRO A 359 -4.11 12.80 7.41
N PRO A 360 -4.09 14.10 7.09
CA PRO A 360 -5.30 14.81 6.66
C PRO A 360 -5.91 14.14 5.43
N ALA A 361 -7.17 13.72 5.53
CA ALA A 361 -7.83 12.92 4.48
C ALA A 361 -7.87 13.63 3.11
N GLU A 362 -8.01 14.95 3.12
CA GLU A 362 -8.02 15.81 1.94
C GLU A 362 -6.65 15.95 1.26
N PHE A 363 -5.54 15.64 1.98
CA PHE A 363 -4.20 15.71 1.42
C PHE A 363 -3.83 14.40 0.68
N LEU A 364 -4.49 13.28 1.01
CA LEU A 364 -4.18 11.98 0.41
C LEU A 364 -4.41 11.99 -1.09
N SER A 365 -3.36 11.75 -1.86
CA SER A 365 -3.38 11.78 -3.33
C SER A 365 -2.92 10.45 -3.91
N PRO A 366 -3.85 9.62 -4.41
CA PRO A 366 -3.47 8.38 -5.07
C PRO A 366 -2.72 8.68 -6.38
N PRO A 367 -1.77 7.80 -6.79
CA PRO A 367 -1.08 7.92 -8.07
C PRO A 367 -2.08 7.74 -9.23
N ASN A 368 -1.68 8.16 -10.43
CA ASN A 368 -2.40 7.81 -11.65
C ASN A 368 -2.50 6.29 -11.84
N ILE A 369 -3.35 5.86 -12.76
CA ILE A 369 -3.38 4.47 -13.17
C ILE A 369 -2.05 4.15 -13.87
N LEU A 370 -1.38 3.10 -13.40
CA LEU A 370 -0.08 2.65 -13.86
C LEU A 370 -0.22 1.27 -14.56
N PRO A 371 0.67 0.93 -15.50
CA PRO A 371 0.61 -0.35 -16.19
C PRO A 371 0.92 -1.52 -15.26
N ILE A 372 0.46 -2.72 -15.59
CA ILE A 372 0.61 -3.93 -14.74
C ILE A 372 2.06 -4.35 -14.50
N ASN A 373 2.99 -3.95 -15.35
CA ASN A 373 4.43 -4.21 -15.26
C ASN A 373 5.20 -3.04 -14.61
N TRP A 374 4.50 -2.11 -13.99
CA TRP A 374 5.07 -0.89 -13.42
C TRP A 374 6.22 -1.16 -12.45
N MET A 375 6.10 -2.10 -11.55
CA MET A 375 7.19 -2.41 -10.60
C MET A 375 8.50 -2.68 -11.31
N SER A 376 8.49 -3.60 -12.28
CA SER A 376 9.70 -3.94 -13.03
C SER A 376 10.24 -2.74 -13.83
N LEU A 377 9.33 -1.94 -14.39
CA LEU A 377 9.68 -0.73 -15.12
C LEU A 377 10.28 0.33 -14.21
N LYS A 378 9.64 0.57 -13.06
CA LYS A 378 10.13 1.51 -12.05
C LYS A 378 11.53 1.13 -11.57
N GLU A 379 11.70 -0.09 -11.07
CA GLU A 379 12.95 -0.54 -10.48
C GLU A 379 14.12 -0.59 -11.50
N ARG A 380 13.84 -1.02 -12.73
CA ARG A 380 14.92 -1.27 -13.71
C ARG A 380 15.21 -0.08 -14.63
N VAL A 381 14.28 0.86 -14.73
CA VAL A 381 14.42 1.97 -15.69
C VAL A 381 14.26 3.32 -15.01
N VAL A 382 13.11 3.55 -14.31
CA VAL A 382 12.78 4.87 -13.78
C VAL A 382 13.71 5.25 -12.63
N LEU A 383 13.82 4.42 -11.60
CA LEU A 383 14.66 4.74 -10.43
C LEU A 383 16.14 4.93 -10.80
N PRO A 384 16.79 4.07 -11.61
CA PRO A 384 18.16 4.33 -12.06
C PRO A 384 18.30 5.62 -12.86
N TYR A 385 17.29 5.98 -13.68
CA TYR A 385 17.31 7.25 -14.39
C TYR A 385 17.23 8.44 -13.43
N LEU A 386 16.31 8.41 -12.45
CA LEU A 386 16.18 9.47 -11.45
C LEU A 386 17.47 9.63 -10.65
N HIS A 387 18.07 8.53 -10.23
CA HIS A 387 19.33 8.51 -9.50
C HIS A 387 20.45 9.21 -10.31
N ASP A 388 20.65 8.81 -11.57
CA ASP A 388 21.65 9.43 -12.44
C ASP A 388 21.40 10.95 -12.60
N ARG A 389 20.13 11.33 -12.79
CA ARG A 389 19.73 12.74 -13.00
C ARG A 389 19.88 13.61 -11.75
N ALA A 390 19.62 13.07 -10.57
CA ALA A 390 19.77 13.80 -9.30
C ALA A 390 21.24 14.05 -8.91
N ARG A 391 22.19 13.37 -9.56
CA ARG A 391 23.62 13.46 -9.27
C ARG A 391 24.38 14.43 -10.17
N GLN A 392 23.77 14.87 -11.28
CA GLN A 392 24.42 15.72 -12.29
C GLN A 392 23.58 16.93 -12.64
N SER A 393 24.24 18.09 -12.82
CA SER A 393 23.58 19.35 -13.17
C SER A 393 22.98 19.36 -14.57
N ASP A 394 23.62 18.64 -15.49
CA ASP A 394 23.23 18.54 -16.89
C ASP A 394 22.87 17.11 -17.29
N GLN A 395 22.47 16.93 -18.55
CA GLN A 395 22.09 15.62 -19.08
C GLN A 395 23.24 14.96 -19.88
N GLU A 396 24.43 15.55 -19.88
CA GLU A 396 25.54 15.04 -20.67
C GLU A 396 25.94 13.64 -20.18
N GLY A 397 25.99 12.69 -21.09
CA GLY A 397 26.30 11.28 -20.79
C GLY A 397 25.12 10.45 -20.25
N ILE A 398 23.98 11.06 -19.89
CA ILE A 398 22.80 10.34 -19.41
C ILE A 398 21.86 10.05 -20.57
N HIS A 399 21.59 8.76 -20.83
CA HIS A 399 20.58 8.38 -21.82
C HIS A 399 19.18 8.85 -21.39
N PRO A 400 18.43 9.55 -22.26
CA PRO A 400 17.07 9.99 -21.99
C PRO A 400 16.16 8.83 -21.56
N LEU A 401 15.16 9.13 -20.72
CA LEU A 401 14.24 8.12 -20.18
C LEU A 401 13.52 7.37 -21.31
N GLU A 402 13.14 8.05 -22.39
CA GLU A 402 12.50 7.46 -23.58
C GLU A 402 13.37 6.36 -24.20
N ARG A 403 14.67 6.60 -24.30
CA ARG A 403 15.62 5.63 -24.84
C ARG A 403 15.76 4.42 -23.92
N ARG A 404 15.89 4.64 -22.61
CA ARG A 404 15.97 3.55 -21.61
C ARG A 404 14.71 2.69 -21.63
N LEU A 405 13.53 3.31 -21.77
CA LEU A 405 12.26 2.62 -21.92
C LEU A 405 12.18 1.79 -23.20
N ALA A 406 12.61 2.35 -24.33
CA ALA A 406 12.63 1.62 -25.61
C ALA A 406 13.58 0.41 -25.57
N ASP A 407 14.73 0.56 -24.92
CA ASP A 407 15.70 -0.53 -24.75
C ASP A 407 15.11 -1.63 -23.83
N TRP A 408 14.50 -1.25 -22.73
CA TRP A 408 13.84 -2.19 -21.81
C TRP A 408 12.70 -2.96 -22.49
N GLN A 409 11.87 -2.28 -23.28
CA GLN A 409 10.78 -2.94 -24.02
C GLN A 409 11.30 -3.94 -25.06
N ARG A 410 12.42 -3.65 -25.74
CA ARG A 410 13.02 -4.60 -26.68
C ARG A 410 13.54 -5.86 -26.02
N MET A 411 14.06 -5.75 -24.78
CA MET A 411 14.58 -6.89 -24.03
C MET A 411 13.47 -7.74 -23.35
N ASN A 412 12.25 -7.18 -23.19
CA ASN A 412 11.16 -7.84 -22.45
C ASN A 412 9.95 -8.16 -23.37
N ARG A 413 10.15 -8.13 -24.69
CA ARG A 413 9.22 -8.72 -25.68
C ARG A 413 9.53 -10.19 -25.82
#